data_df25e733a8d57a37e79587d03bb0423b
#
_entry.id   df25e733a8d57a37e79587d03bb0423b
#
_cell.length_a   1.000
_cell.length_b   1.000
_cell.length_c   1.000
_cell.angle_alpha   90.00
_cell.angle_beta   90.00
_cell.angle_gamma   90.00
#
_symmetry.space_group_name_H-M   'P 1'
#
loop_
_entity.id
_entity.type
_entity.pdbx_description
1 polymer ?
#
loop_
_entity_poly.entity_id
_entity_poly.type
_entity_poly.pdbx_seq_one_letter_code
_entity_poly.pdbx_strand_id
1 'polypeptide(L)'
;KSSKNSAEIDKKSSLPMVLVRPIKTVGTDEERIDIGVGFTESMIATLSNYNGLKILSSNTSFHVGEKNLTDAQLKEQYNVDYTVEGTLQAVGSATRLTISLNDLNGDKVIWSEKSDFTISDIFKVQDSIGNKILSTLQIDAVTGSQGSSWAEEVKDLETFTEALNWRSEWRKFTGDGYQNSDRILKSLKKKIGNTGTYYNFESWQLFQKINFG
;
A
#
# COMPACT_ATOMS: atom_id res chain seq x y z
N LYS A 1 27.12 9.28 -27.74
CA LYS A 1 26.22 8.09 -27.58
C LYS A 1 26.15 7.58 -26.13
N SER A 2 26.95 8.12 -25.19
CA SER A 2 27.04 7.64 -23.81
C SER A 2 26.09 8.34 -22.82
N SER A 3 25.56 9.51 -23.15
CA SER A 3 24.78 10.35 -22.21
C SER A 3 23.27 10.01 -22.16
N LYS A 4 22.73 9.28 -23.13
CA LYS A 4 21.33 8.82 -23.10
C LYS A 4 21.10 7.58 -22.24
N ASN A 5 22.12 6.74 -22.05
CA ASN A 5 22.00 5.51 -21.26
C ASN A 5 21.99 5.75 -19.74
N SER A 6 22.66 6.81 -19.27
CA SER A 6 22.69 7.15 -17.84
C SER A 6 21.36 7.71 -17.34
N ALA A 7 20.63 8.49 -18.16
CA ALA A 7 19.35 9.05 -17.81
C ALA A 7 18.20 8.01 -17.78
N GLU A 8 18.31 6.92 -18.57
CA GLU A 8 17.34 5.81 -18.54
C GLU A 8 17.60 4.83 -17.37
N ILE A 9 18.85 4.70 -16.94
CA ILE A 9 19.22 3.84 -15.80
C ILE A 9 18.79 4.50 -14.48
N ASP A 10 18.92 5.82 -14.35
CA ASP A 10 18.48 6.55 -13.14
C ASP A 10 16.96 6.57 -12.94
N LYS A 11 16.17 6.52 -14.02
CA LYS A 11 14.69 6.43 -13.91
C LYS A 11 14.18 5.08 -13.42
N LYS A 12 14.97 4.02 -13.49
CA LYS A 12 14.59 2.65 -13.15
C LYS A 12 14.86 2.28 -11.68
N SER A 13 15.51 3.16 -10.90
CA SER A 13 15.92 2.89 -9.51
C SER A 13 15.23 3.77 -8.46
N SER A 14 14.42 4.74 -8.84
CA SER A 14 13.69 5.56 -7.86
C SER A 14 12.36 4.93 -7.50
N LEU A 15 12.09 4.86 -6.17
CA LEU A 15 10.79 4.42 -5.66
C LEU A 15 9.67 5.32 -6.23
N PRO A 16 8.52 4.73 -6.63
CA PRO A 16 7.41 5.50 -7.17
C PRO A 16 6.89 6.52 -6.15
N MET A 17 6.60 7.72 -6.63
CA MET A 17 6.02 8.80 -5.85
C MET A 17 4.50 8.77 -5.99
N VAL A 18 3.81 8.62 -4.85
CA VAL A 18 2.35 8.57 -4.79
C VAL A 18 1.80 9.80 -4.07
N LEU A 19 0.79 10.40 -4.64
CA LEU A 19 -0.03 11.44 -4.03
C LEU A 19 -1.41 10.86 -3.69
N VAL A 20 -1.82 10.94 -2.43
CA VAL A 20 -3.23 10.75 -2.06
C VAL A 20 -3.91 12.11 -2.15
N ARG A 21 -4.75 12.35 -3.16
CA ARG A 21 -5.55 13.58 -3.23
C ARG A 21 -6.58 13.59 -2.11
N PRO A 22 -6.95 14.76 -1.57
CA PRO A 22 -7.99 14.84 -0.56
C PRO A 22 -9.27 14.13 -1.00
N ILE A 23 -9.70 13.14 -0.24
CA ILE A 23 -10.93 12.40 -0.51
C ILE A 23 -12.12 13.32 -0.28
N LYS A 24 -12.92 13.53 -1.32
CA LYS A 24 -14.06 14.43 -1.28
C LYS A 24 -15.25 13.77 -0.59
N THR A 25 -15.83 14.44 0.37
CA THR A 25 -17.10 14.00 0.97
C THR A 25 -18.26 14.64 0.21
N VAL A 26 -19.21 13.82 -0.23
CA VAL A 26 -20.44 14.26 -0.90
C VAL A 26 -21.62 13.99 0.04
N GLY A 27 -22.32 15.02 0.45
CA GLY A 27 -23.45 14.98 1.37
C GLY A 27 -23.70 16.34 1.99
N THR A 28 -24.79 16.48 2.74
CA THR A 28 -25.28 17.77 3.26
C THR A 28 -24.83 18.10 4.67
N ASP A 29 -24.14 17.22 5.38
CA ASP A 29 -23.80 17.40 6.78
C ASP A 29 -22.33 17.85 6.92
N GLU A 30 -22.12 19.00 7.57
CA GLU A 30 -20.77 19.58 7.82
C GLU A 30 -19.87 18.63 8.63
N GLU A 31 -20.43 17.87 9.58
CA GLU A 31 -19.70 16.87 10.38
C GLU A 31 -19.06 15.76 9.52
N ARG A 32 -19.48 15.59 8.27
CA ARG A 32 -18.98 14.54 7.37
C ARG A 32 -17.80 14.99 6.50
N ILE A 33 -17.53 16.29 6.42
CA ILE A 33 -16.34 16.83 5.72
C ILE A 33 -15.08 16.30 6.40
N ASP A 34 -15.08 16.22 7.73
CA ASP A 34 -13.96 15.73 8.54
C ASP A 34 -13.64 14.24 8.28
N ILE A 35 -14.62 13.45 7.88
CA ILE A 35 -14.41 12.03 7.56
C ILE A 35 -13.49 11.88 6.33
N GLY A 36 -13.70 12.69 5.29
CA GLY A 36 -12.85 12.69 4.09
C GLY A 36 -11.42 13.12 4.40
N VAL A 37 -11.26 14.13 5.25
CA VAL A 37 -9.96 14.60 5.75
C VAL A 37 -9.28 13.49 6.53
N GLY A 38 -9.95 12.93 7.55
CA GLY A 38 -9.41 11.86 8.38
C GLY A 38 -9.07 10.59 7.56
N PHE A 39 -9.92 10.25 6.57
CA PHE A 39 -9.63 9.13 5.66
C PHE A 39 -8.37 9.38 4.83
N THR A 40 -8.20 10.59 4.31
CA THR A 40 -7.01 10.99 3.53
C THR A 40 -5.75 10.88 4.38
N GLU A 41 -5.75 11.44 5.59
CA GLU A 41 -4.60 11.41 6.50
C GLU A 41 -4.25 9.98 6.92
N SER A 42 -5.25 9.18 7.27
CA SER A 42 -5.06 7.78 7.64
C SER A 42 -4.51 6.95 6.47
N MET A 43 -4.97 7.20 5.24
CA MET A 43 -4.46 6.54 4.05
C MET A 43 -2.99 6.89 3.79
N ILE A 44 -2.63 8.18 3.92
CA ILE A 44 -1.24 8.64 3.82
C ILE A 44 -0.37 7.95 4.89
N ALA A 45 -0.84 7.91 6.13
CA ALA A 45 -0.12 7.26 7.23
C ALA A 45 0.06 5.75 6.97
N THR A 46 -1.00 5.06 6.54
CA THR A 46 -0.95 3.63 6.21
C THR A 46 0.08 3.36 5.10
N LEU A 47 0.01 4.08 3.98
CA LEU A 47 0.91 3.90 2.86
C LEU A 47 2.36 4.29 3.19
N SER A 48 2.57 5.27 4.07
CA SER A 48 3.91 5.71 4.50
C SER A 48 4.70 4.65 5.28
N ASN A 49 4.02 3.64 5.82
CA ASN A 49 4.67 2.54 6.55
C ASN A 49 5.38 1.53 5.61
N TYR A 50 5.23 1.67 4.31
CA TYR A 50 5.79 0.73 3.33
C TYR A 50 7.03 1.31 2.64
N ASN A 51 8.11 0.53 2.59
CA ASN A 51 9.42 0.96 2.07
C ASN A 51 9.51 0.98 0.52
N GLY A 52 8.51 0.47 -0.18
CA GLY A 52 8.53 0.32 -1.64
C GLY A 52 7.99 1.51 -2.42
N LEU A 53 7.59 2.59 -1.74
CA LEU A 53 7.05 3.80 -2.35
C LEU A 53 7.39 5.05 -1.53
N LYS A 54 7.25 6.21 -2.14
CA LYS A 54 7.31 7.52 -1.49
C LYS A 54 5.90 8.12 -1.50
N ILE A 55 5.48 8.68 -0.38
CA ILE A 55 4.19 9.35 -0.25
C ILE A 55 4.41 10.84 -0.01
N LEU A 56 3.69 11.69 -0.72
CA LEU A 56 3.63 13.11 -0.40
C LEU A 56 2.91 13.33 0.94
N SER A 57 3.40 14.28 1.72
CA SER A 57 2.86 14.57 3.06
C SER A 57 1.40 15.05 2.99
N SER A 58 0.67 14.91 4.10
CA SER A 58 -0.71 15.42 4.22
C SER A 58 -0.80 16.91 3.87
N ASN A 59 0.13 17.73 4.37
CA ASN A 59 0.14 19.16 4.06
C ASN A 59 0.26 19.43 2.56
N THR A 60 1.15 18.70 1.87
CA THR A 60 1.30 18.82 0.41
C THR A 60 0.05 18.34 -0.31
N SER A 61 -0.53 17.23 0.14
CA SER A 61 -1.76 16.65 -0.41
C SER A 61 -2.92 17.65 -0.37
N PHE A 62 -3.18 18.26 0.79
CA PHE A 62 -4.24 19.25 0.93
C PHE A 62 -3.96 20.52 0.14
N HIS A 63 -2.72 21.03 0.15
CA HIS A 63 -2.33 22.18 -0.66
C HIS A 63 -2.53 21.96 -2.17
N VAL A 64 -2.19 20.77 -2.66
CA VAL A 64 -2.46 20.37 -4.05
C VAL A 64 -3.96 20.37 -4.34
N GLY A 65 -4.77 19.86 -3.40
CA GLY A 65 -6.23 19.85 -3.50
C GLY A 65 -6.82 21.26 -3.59
N GLU A 66 -6.35 22.18 -2.76
CA GLU A 66 -6.78 23.59 -2.76
C GLU A 66 -6.44 24.30 -4.09
N LYS A 67 -5.25 24.05 -4.63
CA LYS A 67 -4.80 24.66 -5.88
C LYS A 67 -5.38 24.01 -7.14
N ASN A 68 -6.08 22.87 -7.02
CA ASN A 68 -6.61 22.11 -8.15
C ASN A 68 -5.55 21.84 -9.24
N LEU A 69 -4.33 21.44 -8.83
CA LEU A 69 -3.24 21.20 -9.77
C LEU A 69 -3.59 20.05 -10.72
N THR A 70 -3.27 20.24 -11.99
CA THR A 70 -3.42 19.21 -13.03
C THR A 70 -2.36 18.12 -12.87
N ASP A 71 -2.59 16.95 -13.46
CA ASP A 71 -1.65 15.83 -13.43
C ASP A 71 -0.28 16.20 -14.05
N ALA A 72 -0.29 17.00 -15.10
CA ALA A 72 0.95 17.53 -15.69
C ALA A 72 1.75 18.40 -14.70
N GLN A 73 1.06 19.27 -13.95
CA GLN A 73 1.69 20.10 -12.91
C GLN A 73 2.18 19.26 -11.72
N LEU A 74 1.46 18.20 -11.34
CA LEU A 74 1.89 17.29 -10.30
C LEU A 74 3.16 16.54 -10.68
N LYS A 75 3.26 16.10 -11.92
CA LYS A 75 4.48 15.47 -12.45
C LYS A 75 5.65 16.43 -12.46
N GLU A 76 5.44 17.64 -12.94
CA GLU A 76 6.49 18.66 -13.09
C GLU A 76 7.00 19.16 -11.74
N GLN A 77 6.08 19.48 -10.80
CA GLN A 77 6.43 20.15 -9.54
C GLN A 77 6.82 19.16 -8.43
N TYR A 78 6.22 17.96 -8.40
CA TYR A 78 6.37 17.02 -7.30
C TYR A 78 6.89 15.64 -7.73
N ASN A 79 7.14 15.43 -9.03
CA ASN A 79 7.55 14.13 -9.60
C ASN A 79 6.58 12.99 -9.22
N VAL A 80 5.27 13.28 -9.19
CA VAL A 80 4.24 12.29 -8.87
C VAL A 80 4.10 11.29 -10.02
N ASP A 81 4.21 10.00 -9.69
CA ASP A 81 3.99 8.91 -10.65
C ASP A 81 2.56 8.40 -10.61
N TYR A 82 1.95 8.37 -9.41
CA TYR A 82 0.59 7.85 -9.20
C TYR A 82 -0.24 8.76 -8.31
N THR A 83 -1.54 8.84 -8.58
CA THR A 83 -2.50 9.48 -7.68
C THR A 83 -3.53 8.48 -7.16
N VAL A 84 -3.86 8.60 -5.87
CA VAL A 84 -5.04 7.98 -5.27
C VAL A 84 -6.10 9.06 -5.14
N GLU A 85 -7.28 8.82 -5.71
CA GLU A 85 -8.41 9.77 -5.71
C GLU A 85 -9.69 9.07 -5.29
N GLY A 86 -10.60 9.79 -4.67
CA GLY A 86 -11.86 9.18 -4.28
C GLY A 86 -12.90 10.14 -3.76
N THR A 87 -14.10 9.59 -3.55
CA THR A 87 -15.23 10.27 -2.96
C THR A 87 -15.89 9.38 -1.90
N LEU A 88 -16.30 9.98 -0.80
CA LEU A 88 -17.13 9.39 0.23
C LEU A 88 -18.55 9.96 0.11
N GLN A 89 -19.53 9.11 -0.14
CA GLN A 89 -20.94 9.47 -0.15
C GLN A 89 -21.60 8.82 1.07
N ALA A 90 -22.19 9.63 1.94
CA ALA A 90 -22.90 9.13 3.10
C ALA A 90 -24.40 9.36 2.93
N VAL A 91 -25.18 8.28 3.11
CA VAL A 91 -26.65 8.30 3.04
C VAL A 91 -27.19 7.53 4.25
N GLY A 92 -27.76 8.23 5.21
CA GLY A 92 -28.17 7.61 6.46
C GLY A 92 -26.99 6.99 7.21
N SER A 93 -27.09 5.72 7.58
CA SER A 93 -26.01 4.96 8.23
C SER A 93 -25.02 4.32 7.25
N ALA A 94 -25.31 4.33 5.95
CA ALA A 94 -24.46 3.73 4.92
C ALA A 94 -23.49 4.76 4.36
N THR A 95 -22.26 4.34 4.16
CA THR A 95 -21.21 5.13 3.50
C THR A 95 -20.71 4.38 2.27
N ARG A 96 -20.65 5.07 1.14
CA ARG A 96 -20.06 4.54 -0.10
C ARG A 96 -18.76 5.24 -0.38
N LEU A 97 -17.69 4.48 -0.48
CA LEU A 97 -16.40 4.93 -0.99
C LEU A 97 -16.29 4.55 -2.47
N THR A 98 -15.95 5.51 -3.30
CA THR A 98 -15.43 5.25 -4.65
C THR A 98 -14.00 5.74 -4.66
N ILE A 99 -13.06 4.88 -5.03
CA ILE A 99 -11.63 5.19 -5.00
C ILE A 99 -10.95 4.64 -6.25
N SER A 100 -9.93 5.33 -6.73
CA SER A 100 -9.13 4.91 -7.88
C SER A 100 -7.66 5.19 -7.65
N LEU A 101 -6.82 4.38 -8.31
CA LEU A 101 -5.39 4.57 -8.45
C LEU A 101 -5.09 4.87 -9.92
N ASN A 102 -4.48 6.00 -10.17
CA ASN A 102 -4.19 6.49 -11.51
C ASN A 102 -2.68 6.52 -11.74
N ASP A 103 -2.25 6.04 -12.89
CA ASP A 103 -0.89 6.13 -13.39
C ASP A 103 -0.76 7.40 -14.23
N LEU A 104 -0.03 8.40 -13.72
CA LEU A 104 0.16 9.66 -14.40
C LEU A 104 1.13 9.54 -15.59
N ASN A 105 2.00 8.54 -15.62
CA ASN A 105 2.92 8.32 -16.73
C ASN A 105 2.21 7.68 -17.92
N GLY A 106 1.26 6.78 -17.66
CA GLY A 106 0.43 6.14 -18.67
C GLY A 106 -0.89 6.86 -18.95
N ASP A 107 -1.21 7.92 -18.23
CA ASP A 107 -2.48 8.68 -18.32
C ASP A 107 -3.70 7.75 -18.27
N LYS A 108 -3.75 6.86 -17.26
CA LYS A 108 -4.79 5.84 -17.14
C LYS A 108 -5.10 5.48 -15.69
N VAL A 109 -6.35 5.09 -15.45
CA VAL A 109 -6.77 4.42 -14.22
C VAL A 109 -6.24 2.99 -14.28
N ILE A 110 -5.43 2.59 -13.31
CA ILE A 110 -4.87 1.23 -13.22
C ILE A 110 -5.66 0.34 -12.26
N TRP A 111 -6.42 0.94 -11.34
CA TRP A 111 -7.33 0.25 -10.45
C TRP A 111 -8.41 1.19 -9.93
N SER A 112 -9.62 0.68 -9.74
CA SER A 112 -10.71 1.38 -9.06
C SER A 112 -11.61 0.40 -8.31
N GLU A 113 -12.17 0.87 -7.19
CA GLU A 113 -13.08 0.11 -6.35
C GLU A 113 -14.23 0.97 -5.84
N LYS A 114 -15.39 0.35 -5.66
CA LYS A 114 -16.54 0.92 -5.00
C LYS A 114 -16.94 0.00 -3.85
N SER A 115 -16.96 0.52 -2.64
CA SER A 115 -17.22 -0.23 -1.41
C SER A 115 -18.31 0.45 -0.60
N ASP A 116 -19.31 -0.30 -0.19
CA ASP A 116 -20.37 0.14 0.72
C ASP A 116 -20.08 -0.41 2.12
N PHE A 117 -20.09 0.45 3.12
CA PHE A 117 -19.77 0.09 4.50
C PHE A 117 -20.49 1.00 5.52
N THR A 118 -20.47 0.60 6.77
CA THR A 118 -20.86 1.47 7.89
C THR A 118 -19.63 2.21 8.42
N ILE A 119 -19.82 3.38 9.01
CA ILE A 119 -18.71 4.19 9.54
C ILE A 119 -17.85 3.43 10.56
N SER A 120 -18.41 2.45 11.27
CA SER A 120 -17.70 1.58 12.20
C SER A 120 -16.65 0.69 11.53
N ASP A 121 -16.79 0.43 10.24
CA ASP A 121 -15.87 -0.41 9.48
C ASP A 121 -14.82 0.38 8.69
N ILE A 122 -14.79 1.71 8.87
CA ILE A 122 -13.93 2.60 8.07
C ILE A 122 -12.44 2.19 8.12
N PHE A 123 -11.95 1.76 9.27
CA PHE A 123 -10.54 1.32 9.40
C PHE A 123 -10.26 0.03 8.63
N LYS A 124 -11.19 -0.93 8.64
CA LYS A 124 -11.07 -2.16 7.84
C LYS A 124 -11.04 -1.86 6.34
N VAL A 125 -11.87 -0.90 5.90
CA VAL A 125 -11.90 -0.46 4.51
C VAL A 125 -10.60 0.23 4.14
N GLN A 126 -10.06 1.10 5.01
CA GLN A 126 -8.76 1.75 4.79
C GLN A 126 -7.62 0.74 4.62
N ASP A 127 -7.54 -0.26 5.49
CA ASP A 127 -6.52 -1.30 5.42
C ASP A 127 -6.66 -2.13 4.13
N SER A 128 -7.88 -2.49 3.76
CA SER A 128 -8.16 -3.21 2.51
C SER A 128 -7.71 -2.41 1.29
N ILE A 129 -8.05 -1.13 1.22
CA ILE A 129 -7.66 -0.23 0.12
C ILE A 129 -6.14 -0.05 0.07
N GLY A 130 -5.49 0.17 1.21
CA GLY A 130 -4.03 0.28 1.29
C GLY A 130 -3.34 -0.94 0.69
N ASN A 131 -3.77 -2.14 1.08
CA ASN A 131 -3.24 -3.39 0.55
C ASN A 131 -3.50 -3.55 -0.96
N LYS A 132 -4.66 -3.13 -1.46
CA LYS A 132 -4.99 -3.14 -2.89
C LYS A 132 -4.09 -2.20 -3.70
N ILE A 133 -3.85 -0.99 -3.21
CA ILE A 133 -2.94 -0.02 -3.84
C ILE A 133 -1.54 -0.63 -3.94
N LEU A 134 -1.01 -1.18 -2.85
CA LEU A 134 0.31 -1.80 -2.82
C LEU A 134 0.42 -2.96 -3.81
N SER A 135 -0.55 -3.87 -3.80
CA SER A 135 -0.57 -5.01 -4.71
C SER A 135 -0.67 -4.59 -6.18
N THR A 136 -1.46 -3.55 -6.49
CA THR A 136 -1.60 -3.02 -7.84
C THR A 136 -0.31 -2.36 -8.33
N LEU A 137 0.41 -1.67 -7.45
CA LEU A 137 1.71 -1.07 -7.75
C LEU A 137 2.84 -2.13 -7.77
N GLN A 138 2.53 -3.40 -7.51
CA GLN A 138 3.51 -4.48 -7.35
C GLN A 138 4.59 -4.13 -6.31
N ILE A 139 4.20 -3.32 -5.33
CA ILE A 139 5.06 -2.94 -4.23
C ILE A 139 4.93 -3.99 -3.16
N ASP A 140 6.06 -4.57 -2.84
CA ASP A 140 6.15 -5.50 -1.73
C ASP A 140 5.90 -4.73 -0.43
N ALA A 141 4.82 -5.05 0.23
CA ALA A 141 4.59 -4.58 1.60
C ALA A 141 5.77 -4.93 2.52
N VAL A 142 6.75 -5.66 2.01
CA VAL A 142 7.78 -6.34 2.77
C VAL A 142 9.21 -5.97 2.40
N THR A 143 9.58 -5.76 1.14
CA THR A 143 11.01 -5.64 0.75
C THR A 143 11.35 -4.56 -0.27
N GLY A 144 10.41 -3.86 -0.87
CA GLY A 144 10.70 -2.78 -1.84
C GLY A 144 11.31 -3.21 -3.18
N SER A 145 11.55 -4.49 -3.43
CA SER A 145 12.07 -4.95 -4.74
C SER A 145 11.81 -6.41 -5.13
N GLN A 146 11.15 -7.20 -4.29
CA GLN A 146 10.92 -8.64 -4.57
C GLN A 146 9.43 -9.05 -4.56
N GLY A 147 8.49 -8.12 -4.59
CA GLY A 147 7.07 -8.36 -4.35
C GLY A 147 6.29 -8.98 -5.50
N SER A 148 6.86 -9.14 -6.67
CA SER A 148 6.12 -9.73 -7.79
C SER A 148 5.80 -11.22 -7.61
N SER A 149 6.57 -11.96 -6.80
CA SER A 149 6.33 -13.39 -6.59
C SER A 149 5.28 -13.70 -5.53
N TRP A 150 5.11 -12.86 -4.52
CA TRP A 150 4.17 -13.12 -3.44
C TRP A 150 2.71 -12.93 -3.84
N ALA A 151 2.42 -11.88 -4.63
CA ALA A 151 1.07 -11.54 -5.04
C ALA A 151 0.41 -12.64 -5.90
N GLU A 152 1.20 -13.41 -6.62
CA GLU A 152 0.71 -14.55 -7.40
C GLU A 152 0.44 -15.81 -6.56
N GLU A 153 1.18 -15.98 -5.47
CA GLU A 153 1.15 -17.18 -4.64
C GLU A 153 0.27 -17.04 -3.39
N VAL A 154 0.17 -15.81 -2.85
CA VAL A 154 -0.67 -15.47 -1.68
C VAL A 154 -2.01 -14.91 -2.18
N LYS A 155 -2.99 -15.80 -2.31
CA LYS A 155 -4.26 -15.52 -3.02
C LYS A 155 -5.35 -14.86 -2.18
N ASP A 156 -5.18 -14.74 -0.87
CA ASP A 156 -6.18 -14.19 0.04
C ASP A 156 -5.57 -13.30 1.11
N LEU A 157 -6.39 -12.38 1.63
CA LEU A 157 -5.98 -11.38 2.62
C LEU A 157 -5.51 -11.99 3.94
N GLU A 158 -6.11 -13.11 4.35
CA GLU A 158 -5.76 -13.79 5.61
C GLU A 158 -4.33 -14.33 5.53
N THR A 159 -4.00 -15.05 4.45
CA THR A 159 -2.66 -15.57 4.18
C THR A 159 -1.63 -14.46 4.04
N PHE A 160 -2.00 -13.35 3.39
CA PHE A 160 -1.14 -12.18 3.28
C PHE A 160 -0.85 -11.54 4.65
N THR A 161 -1.88 -11.36 5.48
CA THR A 161 -1.73 -10.84 6.85
C THR A 161 -0.83 -11.74 7.70
N GLU A 162 -0.98 -13.05 7.55
CA GLU A 162 -0.16 -14.02 8.24
C GLU A 162 1.32 -13.96 7.80
N ALA A 163 1.57 -13.74 6.51
CA ALA A 163 2.92 -13.52 5.98
C ALA A 163 3.56 -12.23 6.53
N LEU A 164 2.79 -11.16 6.66
CA LEU A 164 3.24 -9.92 7.30
C LEU A 164 3.55 -10.12 8.79
N ASN A 165 2.71 -10.88 9.50
CA ASN A 165 2.94 -11.21 10.91
C ASN A 165 4.20 -12.07 11.08
N TRP A 166 4.43 -13.06 10.20
CA TRP A 166 5.67 -13.82 10.16
C TRP A 166 6.88 -12.92 10.12
N ARG A 167 6.88 -11.96 9.21
CA ARG A 167 8.01 -11.04 9.04
C ARG A 167 8.18 -10.08 10.22
N SER A 168 7.09 -9.60 10.80
CA SER A 168 7.15 -8.75 11.99
C SER A 168 7.85 -9.49 13.14
N GLU A 169 7.49 -10.75 13.38
CA GLU A 169 8.12 -11.58 14.38
C GLU A 169 9.59 -11.89 14.04
N TRP A 170 9.86 -12.23 12.78
CA TRP A 170 11.22 -12.50 12.31
C TRP A 170 12.14 -11.28 12.48
N ARG A 171 11.66 -10.06 12.24
CA ARG A 171 12.45 -8.82 12.38
C ARG A 171 12.85 -8.46 13.80
N LYS A 172 12.18 -9.00 14.82
CA LYS A 172 12.55 -8.77 16.22
C LYS A 172 13.95 -9.27 16.53
N PHE A 173 14.44 -10.24 15.78
CA PHE A 173 15.75 -10.87 15.92
C PHE A 173 16.03 -11.30 17.38
N THR A 174 15.07 -11.98 17.99
CA THR A 174 15.08 -12.52 19.36
C THR A 174 14.65 -13.97 19.36
N GLY A 175 14.96 -14.72 20.45
CA GLY A 175 14.51 -16.11 20.59
C GLY A 175 13.01 -16.26 20.51
N ASP A 176 12.23 -15.36 21.17
CA ASP A 176 10.77 -15.37 21.10
C ASP A 176 10.27 -15.05 19.69
N GLY A 177 10.90 -14.07 19.01
CA GLY A 177 10.60 -13.73 17.63
C GLY A 177 10.85 -14.89 16.68
N TYR A 178 11.94 -15.66 16.90
CA TYR A 178 12.23 -16.87 16.14
C TYR A 178 11.14 -17.94 16.33
N GLN A 179 10.76 -18.24 17.58
CA GLN A 179 9.73 -19.24 17.87
C GLN A 179 8.36 -18.87 17.29
N ASN A 180 7.98 -17.59 17.40
CA ASN A 180 6.72 -17.08 16.86
C ASN A 180 6.72 -17.13 15.33
N SER A 181 7.78 -16.67 14.68
CA SER A 181 7.91 -16.73 13.23
C SER A 181 7.95 -18.15 12.69
N ASP A 182 8.63 -19.09 13.36
CA ASP A 182 8.64 -20.51 12.98
C ASP A 182 7.25 -21.15 13.02
N ARG A 183 6.46 -20.83 14.06
CA ARG A 183 5.05 -21.28 14.16
C ARG A 183 4.20 -20.74 13.02
N ILE A 184 4.35 -19.45 12.70
CA ILE A 184 3.60 -18.79 11.61
C ILE A 184 4.02 -19.39 10.26
N LEU A 185 5.31 -19.63 10.04
CA LEU A 185 5.82 -20.22 8.80
C LEU A 185 5.25 -21.62 8.56
N LYS A 186 5.11 -22.43 9.61
CA LYS A 186 4.46 -23.75 9.52
C LYS A 186 2.97 -23.66 9.15
N SER A 187 2.27 -22.62 9.57
CA SER A 187 0.89 -22.34 9.17
C SER A 187 0.83 -21.90 7.70
N LEU A 188 1.69 -20.98 7.30
CA LEU A 188 1.80 -20.51 5.92
C LEU A 188 2.08 -21.68 4.95
N LYS A 189 2.94 -22.63 5.31
CA LYS A 189 3.18 -23.82 4.48
C LYS A 189 1.91 -24.57 4.12
N LYS A 190 0.95 -24.65 5.05
CA LYS A 190 -0.32 -25.35 4.80
C LYS A 190 -1.22 -24.58 3.83
N LYS A 191 -1.09 -23.25 3.79
CA LYS A 191 -1.94 -22.36 2.95
C LYS A 191 -1.37 -22.17 1.56
N ILE A 192 -0.07 -21.91 1.45
CA ILE A 192 0.59 -21.60 0.16
C ILE A 192 1.42 -22.77 -0.41
N GLY A 193 1.57 -23.86 0.34
CA GLY A 193 2.29 -25.04 -0.14
C GLY A 193 3.79 -24.80 -0.36
N ASN A 194 4.35 -25.54 -1.31
CA ASN A 194 5.76 -25.45 -1.69
C ASN A 194 5.97 -24.42 -2.80
N THR A 195 5.65 -23.17 -2.52
CA THR A 195 5.80 -22.05 -3.46
C THR A 195 7.17 -21.38 -3.32
N GLY A 196 7.53 -20.53 -4.30
CA GLY A 196 8.75 -19.73 -4.23
C GLY A 196 8.76 -18.80 -3.00
N THR A 197 7.60 -18.23 -2.65
CA THR A 197 7.41 -17.41 -1.44
C THR A 197 7.69 -18.20 -0.18
N TYR A 198 7.16 -19.43 -0.06
CA TYR A 198 7.42 -20.27 1.10
C TYR A 198 8.92 -20.57 1.24
N TYR A 199 9.59 -20.98 0.18
CA TYR A 199 11.03 -21.29 0.23
C TYR A 199 11.89 -20.07 0.56
N ASN A 200 11.47 -18.89 0.14
CA ASN A 200 12.12 -17.63 0.51
C ASN A 200 12.02 -17.41 2.04
N PHE A 201 10.84 -17.52 2.62
CA PHE A 201 10.65 -17.40 4.07
C PHE A 201 11.41 -18.47 4.85
N GLU A 202 11.37 -19.72 4.37
CA GLU A 202 12.09 -20.84 4.99
C GLU A 202 13.60 -20.57 5.02
N SER A 203 14.16 -20.04 3.93
CA SER A 203 15.59 -19.70 3.85
C SER A 203 15.97 -18.65 4.90
N TRP A 204 15.13 -17.64 5.10
CA TRP A 204 15.36 -16.60 6.10
C TRP A 204 15.16 -17.13 7.52
N GLN A 205 14.22 -18.06 7.71
CA GLN A 205 14.00 -18.72 8.99
C GLN A 205 15.20 -19.59 9.37
N LEU A 206 15.78 -20.31 8.41
CA LEU A 206 16.99 -21.10 8.62
C LEU A 206 18.17 -20.24 9.06
N PHE A 207 18.30 -19.03 8.53
CA PHE A 207 19.33 -18.08 8.97
C PHE A 207 19.17 -17.73 10.47
N GLN A 208 17.94 -17.49 10.94
CA GLN A 208 17.72 -17.23 12.37
C GLN A 208 17.90 -18.48 13.24
N LYS A 209 17.62 -19.65 12.71
CA LYS A 209 17.82 -20.92 13.43
C LYS A 209 19.28 -21.10 13.89
N ILE A 210 20.24 -20.62 13.11
CA ILE A 210 21.67 -20.67 13.48
C ILE A 210 21.96 -19.84 14.74
N ASN A 211 21.18 -18.78 14.98
CA ASN A 211 21.41 -17.84 16.07
C ASN A 211 20.55 -18.11 17.30
N PHE A 212 19.36 -18.72 17.14
CA PHE A 212 18.34 -18.84 18.18
C PHE A 212 17.71 -20.26 18.28
N GLY A 213 18.12 -21.20 17.42
CA GLY A 213 17.59 -22.58 17.38
C GLY A 213 18.31 -23.58 18.29
#